data_c079db0dab5b3d3518259617e9323b4d
#
_entry.id   c079db0dab5b3d3518259617e9323b4d
#
_cell.length_a   1.000
_cell.length_b   1.000
_cell.length_c   1.000
_cell.angle_alpha   90.00
_cell.angle_beta   90.00
_cell.angle_gamma   90.00
#
_symmetry.space_group_name_H-M   'P 1'
#
loop_
_entity.id
_entity.type
_entity.pdbx_description
1 polymer ?
#
loop_
_entity_poly.entity_id
_entity_poly.type
_entity_poly.pdbx_seq_one_letter_code
_entity_poly.pdbx_strand_id
1 'polypeptide(L)'
;DHNGFVVPWTVTTLLEEAGFVDSYRKIYPNPLTHPGFTYPSDNPAKTPEKITWAPKADERDRIDFIFYKGEGLDARKAVIFGPKGSIVRAQRVQETSKDKFLLPLDVWPTDHKGLLVTFICK
;
A
#
# COMPACT_ATOMS: atom_id res chain seq x y z
N ASP A 1 -9.21 5.76 -1.51
CA ASP A 1 -9.72 5.53 -2.89
C ASP A 1 -9.89 6.81 -3.70
N HIS A 2 -10.11 7.94 -3.05
CA HIS A 2 -10.34 9.25 -3.68
C HIS A 2 -11.27 9.16 -4.92
N ASN A 3 -12.23 8.24 -4.92
CA ASN A 3 -13.14 7.94 -6.04
C ASN A 3 -12.43 7.72 -7.40
N GLY A 4 -11.22 7.16 -7.38
CA GLY A 4 -10.39 6.92 -8.56
C GLY A 4 -9.61 8.14 -9.05
N PHE A 5 -9.64 9.27 -8.34
CA PHE A 5 -8.77 10.40 -8.65
C PHE A 5 -7.32 10.10 -8.24
N VAL A 6 -6.39 10.50 -9.09
CA VAL A 6 -4.97 10.49 -8.75
C VAL A 6 -4.63 11.79 -8.04
N VAL A 7 -4.32 11.70 -6.76
CA VAL A 7 -3.99 12.86 -5.93
C VAL A 7 -2.47 12.93 -5.75
N PRO A 8 -1.81 14.00 -6.20
CA PRO A 8 -0.40 14.21 -5.93
C PRO A 8 -0.20 14.64 -4.47
N TRP A 9 0.40 13.77 -3.68
CA TRP A 9 0.76 14.10 -2.31
C TRP A 9 2.02 14.97 -2.29
N THR A 10 1.96 16.11 -1.62
CA THR A 10 3.08 17.07 -1.56
C THR A 10 4.39 16.43 -1.12
N VAL A 11 4.35 15.56 -0.11
CA VAL A 11 5.56 14.90 0.40
C VAL A 11 6.20 13.99 -0.65
N THR A 12 5.41 13.17 -1.35
CA THR A 12 5.94 12.27 -2.40
C THR A 12 6.47 13.07 -3.58
N THR A 13 5.78 14.14 -3.98
CA THR A 13 6.22 15.04 -5.05
C THR A 13 7.57 15.68 -4.72
N LEU A 14 7.73 16.23 -3.50
CA LEU A 14 9.00 16.81 -3.07
C LEU A 14 10.15 15.79 -3.04
N LEU A 15 9.88 14.56 -2.65
CA LEU A 15 10.89 13.49 -2.68
C LEU A 15 11.29 13.16 -4.12
N GLU A 16 10.34 13.06 -5.04
CA GLU A 16 10.61 12.81 -6.47
C GLU A 16 11.40 13.95 -7.09
N GLU A 17 11.05 15.21 -6.83
CA GLU A 17 11.79 16.40 -7.25
C GLU A 17 13.22 16.44 -6.68
N ALA A 18 13.41 15.92 -5.47
CA ALA A 18 14.73 15.76 -4.87
C ALA A 18 15.52 14.54 -5.44
N GLY A 19 14.99 13.84 -6.42
CA GLY A 19 15.63 12.71 -7.10
C GLY A 19 15.49 11.37 -6.39
N PHE A 20 14.55 11.24 -5.47
CA PHE A 20 14.16 9.94 -4.92
C PHE A 20 13.20 9.24 -5.86
N VAL A 21 13.27 7.93 -5.91
CA VAL A 21 12.42 7.06 -6.72
C VAL A 21 11.49 6.28 -5.80
N ASP A 22 10.17 6.43 -5.99
CA ASP A 22 9.19 5.56 -5.37
C ASP A 22 9.30 4.16 -5.96
N SER A 23 9.76 3.20 -5.17
CA SER A 23 10.03 1.84 -5.63
C SER A 23 8.77 1.11 -6.11
N TYR A 24 7.61 1.38 -5.52
CA TYR A 24 6.35 0.78 -5.96
C TYR A 24 5.89 1.35 -7.29
N ARG A 25 5.92 2.68 -7.46
CA ARG A 25 5.56 3.34 -8.71
C ARG A 25 6.55 3.07 -9.84
N LYS A 26 7.81 2.81 -9.53
CA LYS A 26 8.80 2.32 -10.49
C LYS A 26 8.36 1.01 -11.16
N ILE A 27 7.78 0.09 -10.38
CA ILE A 27 7.31 -1.22 -10.86
C ILE A 27 5.90 -1.14 -11.44
N TYR A 28 5.02 -0.37 -10.78
CA TYR A 28 3.62 -0.23 -11.15
C TYR A 28 3.26 1.25 -11.35
N PRO A 29 3.56 1.82 -12.51
CA PRO A 29 3.43 3.27 -12.73
C PRO A 29 1.97 3.75 -12.78
N ASN A 30 1.01 2.88 -13.03
CA ASN A 30 -0.40 3.26 -13.14
C ASN A 30 -1.13 3.08 -11.80
N PRO A 31 -1.46 4.16 -11.07
CA PRO A 31 -2.13 4.09 -9.77
C PRO A 31 -3.58 3.63 -9.85
N LEU A 32 -4.23 3.70 -11.01
CA LEU A 32 -5.61 3.21 -11.14
C LEU A 32 -5.68 1.69 -11.20
N THR A 33 -4.68 1.04 -11.79
CA THR A 33 -4.63 -0.43 -11.86
C THR A 33 -3.89 -1.05 -10.69
N HIS A 34 -2.92 -0.33 -10.14
CA HIS A 34 -2.11 -0.74 -9.00
C HIS A 34 -2.07 0.39 -7.96
N PRO A 35 -3.17 0.65 -7.25
CA PRO A 35 -3.21 1.71 -6.25
C PRO A 35 -2.18 1.52 -5.14
N GLY A 36 -1.92 0.27 -4.74
CA GLY A 36 -0.95 -0.05 -3.72
C GLY A 36 -1.42 0.32 -2.32
N PHE A 37 -2.71 0.20 -2.03
CA PHE A 37 -3.27 0.55 -0.73
C PHE A 37 -2.63 -0.24 0.40
N THR A 38 -2.10 0.49 1.39
CA THR A 38 -1.49 -0.08 2.58
C THR A 38 -2.30 0.17 3.84
N TYR A 39 -3.26 1.08 3.83
CA TYR A 39 -4.14 1.40 4.94
C TYR A 39 -5.61 1.53 4.46
N PRO A 40 -6.59 1.17 5.28
CA PRO A 40 -6.50 0.31 6.45
C PRO A 40 -6.50 -1.18 6.08
N SER A 41 -5.74 -1.98 6.81
CA SER A 41 -5.75 -3.44 6.62
C SER A 41 -6.95 -4.09 7.28
N ASP A 42 -7.51 -5.14 6.66
CA ASP A 42 -8.42 -6.05 7.35
C ASP A 42 -7.67 -6.90 8.38
N ASN A 43 -8.41 -7.42 9.34
CA ASN A 43 -8.01 -8.51 10.21
C ASN A 43 -9.09 -9.59 10.18
N PRO A 44 -8.92 -10.62 9.32
CA PRO A 44 -9.94 -11.67 9.15
C PRO A 44 -10.26 -12.48 10.41
N ALA A 45 -9.35 -12.48 11.40
CA ALA A 45 -9.54 -13.16 12.67
C ALA A 45 -10.50 -12.43 13.63
N LYS A 46 -10.94 -11.20 13.28
CA LYS A 46 -11.83 -10.39 14.10
C LYS A 46 -13.05 -9.93 13.30
N THR A 47 -14.15 -9.68 13.98
CA THR A 47 -15.28 -8.98 13.38
C THR A 47 -14.98 -7.48 13.27
N PRO A 48 -15.56 -6.74 12.31
CA PRO A 48 -15.29 -5.33 12.14
C PRO A 48 -15.48 -4.49 13.40
N GLU A 49 -16.49 -4.84 14.22
CA GLU A 49 -16.81 -4.16 15.49
C GLU A 49 -15.71 -4.30 16.54
N LYS A 50 -14.85 -5.32 16.42
CA LYS A 50 -13.70 -5.57 17.30
C LYS A 50 -12.41 -4.96 16.79
N ILE A 51 -12.44 -4.31 15.64
CA ILE A 51 -11.29 -3.63 15.05
C ILE A 51 -11.43 -2.15 15.36
N THR A 52 -10.59 -1.64 16.25
CA THR A 52 -10.74 -0.29 16.84
C THR A 52 -10.64 0.85 15.83
N TRP A 53 -9.96 0.66 14.72
CA TRP A 53 -9.85 1.66 13.63
C TRP A 53 -11.01 1.62 12.62
N ALA A 54 -11.76 0.51 12.58
CA ALA A 54 -12.77 0.28 11.56
C ALA A 54 -13.82 1.41 11.41
N PRO A 55 -14.36 2.00 12.50
CA PRO A 55 -15.37 3.04 12.37
C PRO A 55 -14.80 4.38 11.86
N LYS A 56 -13.49 4.60 11.97
CA LYS A 56 -12.83 5.87 11.62
C LYS A 56 -12.24 5.88 10.22
N ALA A 57 -11.89 4.72 9.69
CA ALA A 57 -11.34 4.63 8.34
C ALA A 57 -12.44 4.83 7.32
N ASP A 58 -12.40 5.92 6.57
CA ASP A 58 -13.43 6.32 5.60
C ASP A 58 -13.06 6.02 4.15
N GLU A 59 -11.77 5.81 3.88
CA GLU A 59 -11.26 5.40 2.58
C GLU A 59 -9.99 4.55 2.69
N ARG A 60 -9.47 4.07 1.57
CA ARG A 60 -8.20 3.34 1.48
C ARG A 60 -7.12 4.26 0.96
N ASP A 61 -5.96 4.19 1.59
CA ASP A 61 -4.81 5.02 1.26
C ASP A 61 -3.54 4.20 1.06
N ARG A 62 -2.66 4.75 0.24
CA ARG A 62 -1.28 4.32 0.15
C ARG A 62 -0.42 5.30 0.92
N ILE A 63 -0.05 4.94 2.13
CA ILE A 63 0.70 5.79 3.07
C ILE A 63 2.01 5.19 3.55
N ASP A 64 2.33 3.97 3.12
CA ASP A 64 3.60 3.30 3.40
C ASP A 64 4.42 3.25 2.11
N PHE A 65 5.66 3.74 2.17
CA PHE A 65 6.52 3.95 1.01
C PHE A 65 7.92 3.40 1.25
N ILE A 66 8.56 2.95 0.18
CA ILE A 66 10.00 2.70 0.11
C ILE A 66 10.56 3.55 -1.03
N PHE A 67 11.27 4.61 -0.67
CA PHE A 67 12.00 5.44 -1.61
C PHE A 67 13.47 5.05 -1.63
N TYR A 68 14.11 5.19 -2.78
CA TYR A 68 15.56 5.04 -2.92
C TYR A 68 16.12 6.12 -3.81
N LYS A 69 17.43 6.38 -3.71
CA LYS A 69 18.12 7.40 -4.50
C LYS A 69 19.50 6.90 -4.92
N GLY A 70 19.96 7.39 -6.07
CA GLY A 70 21.27 7.05 -6.64
C GLY A 70 21.22 5.87 -7.61
N GLU A 71 22.35 5.64 -8.28
CA GLU A 71 22.45 4.69 -9.39
C GLU A 71 22.81 3.25 -8.96
N GLY A 72 23.21 3.08 -7.69
CA GLY A 72 23.67 1.79 -7.15
C GLY A 72 22.56 0.78 -6.87
N LEU A 73 21.28 1.19 -6.88
CA LEU A 73 20.13 0.33 -6.65
C LEU A 73 19.13 0.44 -7.78
N ASP A 74 18.43 -0.66 -8.08
CA ASP A 74 17.33 -0.66 -9.02
C ASP A 74 16.21 -1.60 -8.52
N ALA A 75 15.01 -1.06 -8.30
CA ALA A 75 13.86 -1.84 -7.86
C ALA A 75 13.37 -2.76 -8.98
N ARG A 76 13.20 -4.06 -8.69
CA ARG A 76 12.83 -5.10 -9.67
C ARG A 76 11.50 -5.77 -9.39
N LYS A 77 11.09 -5.80 -8.14
CA LYS A 77 9.83 -6.41 -7.75
C LYS A 77 9.28 -5.66 -6.53
N ALA A 78 7.98 -5.48 -6.51
CA ALA A 78 7.26 -4.96 -5.35
C ALA A 78 6.01 -5.79 -5.11
N VAL A 79 5.68 -6.05 -3.84
CA VAL A 79 4.45 -6.71 -3.42
C VAL A 79 3.93 -6.06 -2.14
N ILE A 80 2.63 -6.04 -1.99
CA ILE A 80 2.00 -5.65 -0.73
C ILE A 80 2.03 -6.87 0.20
N PHE A 81 2.57 -6.70 1.40
CA PHE A 81 2.61 -7.74 2.42
C PHE A 81 1.49 -7.51 3.43
N GLY A 82 0.57 -8.45 3.54
CA GLY A 82 -0.57 -8.37 4.45
C GLY A 82 -1.84 -8.97 3.88
N PRO A 83 -2.96 -8.84 4.60
CA PRO A 83 -4.27 -9.30 4.13
C PRO A 83 -4.68 -8.58 2.85
N LYS A 84 -5.35 -9.30 1.96
CA LYS A 84 -5.83 -8.73 0.69
C LYS A 84 -6.97 -7.73 0.92
N GLY A 85 -7.83 -7.99 1.91
CA GLY A 85 -8.95 -7.11 2.24
C GLY A 85 -8.55 -5.85 3.02
N SER A 86 -9.47 -4.92 3.07
CA SER A 86 -9.41 -3.68 3.86
C SER A 86 -10.71 -3.50 4.64
N ILE A 87 -10.71 -2.62 5.63
CA ILE A 87 -11.92 -2.19 6.35
C ILE A 87 -12.14 -0.72 6.06
N VAL A 88 -13.29 -0.38 5.51
CA VAL A 88 -13.68 1.01 5.25
C VAL A 88 -15.09 1.22 5.78
N ARG A 89 -15.30 2.26 6.61
CA ARG A 89 -16.61 2.59 7.22
C ARG A 89 -17.24 1.39 7.90
N ALA A 90 -16.47 0.68 8.73
CA ALA A 90 -16.84 -0.54 9.43
C ALA A 90 -17.26 -1.71 8.54
N GLN A 91 -16.96 -1.67 7.24
CA GLN A 91 -17.28 -2.74 6.29
C GLN A 91 -16.02 -3.34 5.68
N ARG A 92 -16.03 -4.66 5.46
CA ARG A 92 -14.98 -5.35 4.71
C ARG A 92 -15.07 -5.02 3.23
N VAL A 93 -13.98 -4.51 2.69
CA VAL A 93 -13.83 -4.22 1.28
C VAL A 93 -12.81 -5.19 0.69
N GLN A 94 -13.22 -5.93 -0.34
CA GLN A 94 -12.32 -6.81 -1.06
C GLN A 94 -11.48 -6.01 -2.06
N GLU A 95 -10.21 -6.36 -2.15
CA GLU A 95 -9.31 -5.77 -3.13
C GLU A 95 -9.60 -6.31 -4.52
N THR A 96 -9.85 -5.40 -5.46
CA THR A 96 -10.15 -5.71 -6.86
C THR A 96 -9.08 -5.19 -7.84
N SER A 97 -8.05 -4.52 -7.33
CA SER A 97 -6.92 -4.03 -8.13
C SER A 97 -6.06 -5.17 -8.69
N LYS A 98 -5.10 -4.80 -9.53
CA LYS A 98 -4.08 -5.72 -10.06
C LYS A 98 -2.85 -5.84 -9.14
N ASP A 99 -2.89 -5.23 -7.95
CA ASP A 99 -1.83 -5.29 -6.96
C ASP A 99 -1.42 -6.73 -6.64
N LYS A 100 -0.14 -6.94 -6.42
CA LYS A 100 0.39 -8.24 -6.01
C LYS A 100 0.50 -8.30 -4.50
N PHE A 101 -0.02 -9.37 -3.91
CA PHE A 101 -0.02 -9.58 -2.47
C PHE A 101 0.83 -10.78 -2.09
N LEU A 102 1.56 -10.62 -0.98
CA LEU A 102 2.13 -11.72 -0.21
C LEU A 102 1.31 -11.83 1.07
N LEU A 103 0.52 -12.91 1.17
CA LEU A 103 -0.39 -13.09 2.30
C LEU A 103 0.38 -13.57 3.54
N PRO A 104 0.00 -13.10 4.74
CA PRO A 104 0.57 -13.61 5.98
C PRO A 104 0.12 -15.06 6.21
N LEU A 105 0.95 -15.81 6.90
CA LEU A 105 0.63 -17.20 7.30
C LEU A 105 -0.24 -17.25 8.55
N ASP A 106 -0.36 -16.16 9.28
CA ASP A 106 -0.96 -16.08 10.60
C ASP A 106 -1.75 -14.78 10.78
N VAL A 107 -2.22 -14.52 11.99
CA VAL A 107 -2.98 -13.33 12.36
C VAL A 107 -2.21 -12.05 12.04
N TRP A 108 -2.84 -11.13 11.32
CA TRP A 108 -2.26 -9.85 10.99
C TRP A 108 -2.35 -8.88 12.17
N PRO A 109 -1.24 -8.34 12.68
CA PRO A 109 -1.22 -7.65 13.97
C PRO A 109 -1.52 -6.14 13.91
N THR A 110 -1.58 -5.54 12.73
CA THR A 110 -1.63 -4.09 12.54
C THR A 110 -2.75 -3.67 11.57
N ASP A 111 -3.11 -2.40 11.60
CA ASP A 111 -4.04 -1.75 10.67
C ASP A 111 -3.39 -1.29 9.35
N HIS A 112 -2.05 -1.39 9.24
CA HIS A 112 -1.34 -1.20 7.98
C HIS A 112 -0.99 -2.54 7.31
N LYS A 113 -0.85 -2.51 5.99
CA LYS A 113 -0.13 -3.53 5.21
C LYS A 113 1.30 -3.04 4.99
N GLY A 114 2.23 -3.97 4.82
CA GLY A 114 3.61 -3.63 4.50
C GLY A 114 3.87 -3.56 3.00
N LEU A 115 5.00 -2.99 2.64
CA LEU A 115 5.54 -3.03 1.28
C LEU A 115 6.86 -3.80 1.29
N LEU A 116 6.98 -4.79 0.41
CA LEU A 116 8.21 -5.55 0.21
C LEU A 116 8.75 -5.29 -1.19
N VAL A 117 9.99 -4.82 -1.28
CA VAL A 117 10.65 -4.50 -2.55
C VAL A 117 11.94 -5.30 -2.68
N THR A 118 12.14 -5.89 -3.84
CA THR A 118 13.41 -6.53 -4.21
C THR A 118 14.22 -5.56 -5.06
N PHE A 119 15.43 -5.26 -4.63
CA PHE A 119 16.41 -4.47 -5.37
C PHE A 119 17.52 -5.36 -5.93
N ILE A 120 18.10 -4.89 -7.03
CA ILE A 120 19.43 -5.34 -7.46
C ILE A 120 20.44 -4.22 -7.19
N CYS A 121 21.63 -4.62 -6.76
CA CYS A 121 22.80 -3.74 -6.73
C CYS A 121 23.44 -3.71 -8.13
N LYS A 122 23.85 -2.53 -8.57
CA LYS A 122 24.56 -2.32 -9.83
C LYS A 122 26.05 -2.13 -9.56
#